data_bcf7e13e56c11e8b081ddfa6495f2c77
#
_entry.id   bcf7e13e56c11e8b081ddfa6495f2c77
#
_cell.length_a   1.000
_cell.length_b   1.000
_cell.length_c   1.000
_cell.angle_alpha   90.00
_cell.angle_beta   90.00
_cell.angle_gamma   90.00
#
_symmetry.space_group_name_H-M   'P 1'
#
loop_
_entity.id
_entity.type
_entity.pdbx_description
1 polymer ?
#
loop_
_entity_poly.entity_id
_entity_poly.type
_entity_poly.pdbx_seq_one_letter_code
_entity_poly.pdbx_strand_id
1 'polypeptide(L)'
;MIGANGCGKSNLLEGIAMAGAASANKLDNEFFDNRGIRVTDPNLMLSAFENNRKTIDIRVRDEQNVNNFSIYYNRETTPAKWSDAVTEHTNEVLDEWHKSLNNTDVLSSIKALIGRNDDKLNFAIRIDQDNINISRLRSKILSSFVIFSPEESMLRKFDKESGVYPLGKNGDGLFKYLKDLSQNTKYQELLNEIIDNLYLLDWFDDMSIPENQLSNDYSIKLKDRFIEDTIEYIDQRSTNEGFLFLLFYVILFVSPDTPSFFAIDNIEKSFNPKLCTRIIRSLTALSKKYNKQVIITTHNPYALDGLDLSDDEQRLFVARRNMDGYTQIDSIKYDKDRTMLLSEVWMKGMIGGLPDNF
;
A
#
# COMPACT_ATOMS: atom_id res chain seq x y z
N MET A 1 0.77 -9.20 8.85
CA MET A 1 -0.35 -10.17 8.68
C MET A 1 0.20 -11.52 8.26
N ILE A 2 -0.22 -12.57 8.92
CA ILE A 2 0.21 -13.96 8.68
C ILE A 2 -1.00 -14.85 8.36
N GLY A 3 -0.74 -16.09 7.96
CA GLY A 3 -1.77 -17.09 7.68
C GLY A 3 -1.32 -18.08 6.61
N ALA A 4 -2.02 -19.21 6.49
CA ALA A 4 -1.74 -20.24 5.50
C ALA A 4 -1.81 -19.73 4.05
N ASN A 5 -1.22 -20.47 3.12
CA ASN A 5 -1.37 -20.19 1.70
C ASN A 5 -2.85 -20.30 1.29
N GLY A 6 -3.33 -19.36 0.48
CA GLY A 6 -4.71 -19.35 0.00
C GLY A 6 -5.77 -18.96 1.05
N CYS A 7 -5.39 -18.49 2.26
CA CYS A 7 -6.36 -18.03 3.26
C CYS A 7 -6.97 -16.65 2.98
N GLY A 8 -6.54 -15.94 1.94
CA GLY A 8 -7.14 -14.68 1.49
C GLY A 8 -6.38 -13.42 1.89
N LYS A 9 -5.10 -13.50 2.34
CA LYS A 9 -4.28 -12.31 2.67
C LYS A 9 -4.21 -11.31 1.52
N SER A 10 -3.79 -11.77 0.33
CA SER A 10 -3.70 -10.91 -0.85
C SER A 10 -5.07 -10.39 -1.30
N ASN A 11 -6.14 -11.18 -1.18
CA ASN A 11 -7.50 -10.72 -1.50
C ASN A 11 -7.94 -9.55 -0.61
N LEU A 12 -7.55 -9.55 0.67
CA LEU A 12 -7.82 -8.42 1.55
C LEU A 12 -7.09 -7.17 1.08
N LEU A 13 -5.80 -7.30 0.74
CA LEU A 13 -5.02 -6.18 0.23
C LEU A 13 -5.60 -5.64 -1.07
N GLU A 14 -6.00 -6.53 -1.99
CA GLU A 14 -6.65 -6.16 -3.24
C GLU A 14 -8.00 -5.46 -3.01
N GLY A 15 -8.77 -5.89 -2.01
CA GLY A 15 -10.01 -5.19 -1.62
C GLY A 15 -9.74 -3.75 -1.18
N ILE A 16 -8.69 -3.50 -0.40
CA ILE A 16 -8.28 -2.15 0.00
C ILE A 16 -7.86 -1.33 -1.24
N ALA A 17 -7.08 -1.93 -2.14
CA ALA A 17 -6.65 -1.28 -3.36
C ALA A 17 -7.83 -0.95 -4.30
N MET A 18 -8.84 -1.82 -4.39
CA MET A 18 -10.08 -1.57 -5.14
C MET A 18 -10.89 -0.41 -4.54
N ALA A 19 -11.02 -0.33 -3.21
CA ALA A 19 -11.61 0.83 -2.55
C ALA A 19 -10.83 2.11 -2.85
N GLY A 20 -9.49 2.02 -2.93
CA GLY A 20 -8.62 3.11 -3.36
C GLY A 20 -8.89 3.55 -4.80
N ALA A 21 -9.06 2.60 -5.71
CA ALA A 21 -9.40 2.86 -7.10
C ALA A 21 -10.77 3.54 -7.25
N ALA A 22 -11.79 3.05 -6.51
CA ALA A 22 -13.11 3.68 -6.46
C ALA A 22 -13.02 5.11 -5.90
N SER A 23 -12.25 5.33 -4.83
CA SER A 23 -11.99 6.66 -4.26
C SER A 23 -11.32 7.62 -5.24
N ALA A 24 -10.47 7.10 -6.14
CA ALA A 24 -9.80 7.86 -7.20
C ALA A 24 -10.69 8.07 -8.43
N ASN A 25 -11.87 7.46 -8.47
CA ASN A 25 -12.75 7.35 -9.66
C ASN A 25 -12.01 6.78 -10.89
N LYS A 26 -11.15 5.77 -10.66
CA LYS A 26 -10.31 5.11 -11.67
C LYS A 26 -10.46 3.59 -11.57
N LEU A 27 -11.63 3.10 -11.96
CA LEU A 27 -11.97 1.69 -11.95
C LEU A 27 -11.67 1.06 -13.32
N ASP A 28 -10.41 1.07 -13.73
CA ASP A 28 -9.92 0.46 -14.96
C ASP A 28 -8.78 -0.53 -14.69
N ASN A 29 -8.56 -1.42 -15.66
CA ASN A 29 -7.59 -2.51 -15.53
C ASN A 29 -6.14 -2.01 -15.39
N GLU A 30 -5.79 -0.91 -16.02
CA GLU A 30 -4.45 -0.33 -15.94
C GLU A 30 -4.19 0.21 -14.55
N PHE A 31 -5.16 0.95 -14.00
CA PHE A 31 -5.05 1.47 -12.63
C PHE A 31 -5.02 0.33 -11.60
N PHE A 32 -5.81 -0.71 -11.80
CA PHE A 32 -5.80 -1.91 -10.95
C PHE A 32 -4.45 -2.59 -10.97
N ASP A 33 -3.90 -2.85 -12.16
CA ASP A 33 -2.59 -3.48 -12.30
C ASP A 33 -1.50 -2.64 -11.63
N ASN A 34 -1.47 -1.34 -11.87
CA ASN A 34 -0.52 -0.41 -11.26
C ASN A 34 -0.62 -0.34 -9.73
N ARG A 35 -1.75 -0.75 -9.14
CA ARG A 35 -1.98 -0.81 -7.68
C ARG A 35 -1.73 -2.19 -7.07
N GLY A 36 -1.30 -3.17 -7.86
CA GLY A 36 -1.02 -4.53 -7.41
C GLY A 36 -2.25 -5.41 -7.29
N ILE A 37 -3.38 -5.02 -7.89
CA ILE A 37 -4.55 -5.89 -8.02
C ILE A 37 -4.33 -6.84 -9.18
N ARG A 38 -4.61 -8.12 -8.97
CA ARG A 38 -4.58 -9.14 -10.02
C ARG A 38 -5.75 -8.95 -10.96
N VAL A 39 -5.49 -8.45 -12.16
CA VAL A 39 -6.52 -8.27 -13.20
C VAL A 39 -6.75 -9.59 -13.91
N THR A 40 -7.95 -10.14 -13.75
CA THR A 40 -8.41 -11.39 -14.39
C THR A 40 -9.79 -11.19 -14.99
N ASP A 41 -10.45 -12.29 -15.43
CA ASP A 41 -11.85 -12.22 -15.83
C ASP A 41 -12.70 -11.64 -14.69
N PRO A 42 -13.56 -10.65 -14.95
CA PRO A 42 -14.38 -10.01 -13.92
C PRO A 42 -15.21 -10.96 -13.07
N ASN A 43 -15.66 -12.10 -13.63
CA ASN A 43 -16.39 -13.09 -12.86
C ASN A 43 -15.50 -13.80 -11.83
N LEU A 44 -14.19 -13.91 -12.08
CA LEU A 44 -13.21 -14.51 -11.16
C LEU A 44 -12.76 -13.52 -10.08
N MET A 45 -12.99 -12.23 -10.28
CA MET A 45 -12.71 -11.20 -9.27
C MET A 45 -13.85 -11.07 -8.24
N LEU A 46 -15.03 -11.60 -8.55
CA LEU A 46 -16.17 -11.67 -7.63
C LEU A 46 -16.02 -12.83 -6.65
N SER A 47 -16.75 -12.78 -5.54
CA SER A 47 -16.76 -13.88 -4.55
C SER A 47 -17.35 -15.15 -5.17
N ALA A 48 -16.57 -16.25 -5.13
CA ALA A 48 -17.01 -17.57 -5.59
C ALA A 48 -17.94 -18.30 -4.59
N PHE A 49 -18.11 -17.77 -3.38
CA PHE A 49 -18.90 -18.40 -2.31
C PHE A 49 -20.38 -18.00 -2.33
N GLU A 50 -20.75 -17.01 -3.12
CA GLU A 50 -22.13 -16.53 -3.22
C GLU A 50 -22.55 -16.49 -4.70
N ASN A 51 -23.33 -17.49 -5.13
CA ASN A 51 -23.70 -17.69 -6.54
C ASN A 51 -24.46 -16.54 -7.22
N ASN A 52 -24.96 -15.56 -6.47
CA ASN A 52 -25.74 -14.46 -6.98
C ASN A 52 -25.14 -13.07 -6.77
N ARG A 53 -23.96 -12.95 -6.15
CA ARG A 53 -23.32 -11.64 -5.98
C ARG A 53 -22.72 -11.15 -7.29
N LYS A 54 -23.16 -9.94 -7.66
CA LYS A 54 -22.63 -9.21 -8.83
C LYS A 54 -21.77 -8.01 -8.42
N THR A 55 -21.61 -7.79 -7.12
CA THR A 55 -20.89 -6.64 -6.55
C THR A 55 -19.80 -7.09 -5.60
N ILE A 56 -18.74 -6.27 -5.50
CA ILE A 56 -17.72 -6.33 -4.45
C ILE A 56 -18.03 -5.20 -3.49
N ASP A 57 -18.56 -5.54 -2.32
CA ASP A 57 -18.92 -4.55 -1.31
C ASP A 57 -17.77 -4.38 -0.31
N ILE A 58 -17.26 -3.16 -0.21
CA ILE A 58 -16.15 -2.81 0.66
C ILE A 58 -16.60 -1.71 1.61
N ARG A 59 -16.37 -1.93 2.89
CA ARG A 59 -16.62 -0.94 3.93
C ARG A 59 -15.32 -0.57 4.61
N VAL A 60 -14.93 0.69 4.49
CA VAL A 60 -13.77 1.25 5.18
C VAL A 60 -14.25 2.17 6.27
N ARG A 61 -13.79 1.92 7.49
CA ARG A 61 -14.14 2.71 8.67
C ARG A 61 -12.89 3.27 9.31
N ASP A 62 -12.88 4.56 9.56
CA ASP A 62 -11.96 5.22 10.49
C ASP A 62 -12.72 5.71 11.75
N GLU A 63 -12.04 6.44 12.63
CA GLU A 63 -12.63 6.88 13.91
C GLU A 63 -13.88 7.77 13.73
N GLN A 64 -13.99 8.47 12.62
CA GLN A 64 -15.04 9.49 12.42
C GLN A 64 -15.96 9.22 11.25
N ASN A 65 -15.56 8.37 10.28
CA ASN A 65 -16.34 8.14 9.06
C ASN A 65 -16.39 6.68 8.64
N VAL A 66 -17.42 6.39 7.85
CA VAL A 66 -17.61 5.11 7.18
C VAL A 66 -17.76 5.39 5.69
N ASN A 67 -16.86 4.87 4.88
CA ASN A 67 -16.95 4.88 3.42
C ASN A 67 -17.40 3.50 2.94
N ASN A 68 -18.46 3.46 2.15
CA ASN A 68 -18.96 2.25 1.55
C ASN A 68 -18.72 2.33 0.04
N PHE A 69 -18.26 1.22 -0.54
CA PHE A 69 -18.06 1.05 -1.98
C PHE A 69 -18.81 -0.19 -2.41
N SER A 70 -19.53 -0.12 -3.53
CA SER A 70 -20.23 -1.24 -4.15
C SER A 70 -19.81 -1.33 -5.61
N ILE A 71 -18.73 -2.08 -5.85
CA ILE A 71 -18.04 -2.15 -7.13
C ILE A 71 -18.61 -3.31 -7.94
N TYR A 72 -19.00 -3.04 -9.18
CA TYR A 72 -19.56 -4.02 -10.10
C TYR A 72 -19.00 -3.85 -11.52
N TYR A 73 -19.04 -4.94 -12.29
CA TYR A 73 -18.64 -4.89 -13.69
C TYR A 73 -19.83 -4.59 -14.57
N ASN A 74 -19.86 -3.37 -15.13
CA ASN A 74 -20.94 -2.91 -16.00
C ASN A 74 -20.71 -3.40 -17.42
N ARG A 75 -21.54 -4.35 -17.87
CA ARG A 75 -21.50 -4.94 -19.22
C ARG A 75 -22.32 -4.17 -20.25
N GLU A 76 -23.15 -3.25 -19.79
CA GLU A 76 -24.03 -2.44 -20.65
C GLU A 76 -23.30 -1.26 -21.28
N THR A 77 -22.16 -0.88 -20.73
CA THR A 77 -21.31 0.17 -21.29
C THR A 77 -20.43 -0.36 -22.42
N THR A 78 -20.07 0.51 -23.37
CA THR A 78 -19.17 0.18 -24.47
C THR A 78 -17.96 1.13 -24.44
N PRO A 79 -16.74 0.67 -24.07
CA PRO A 79 -16.43 -0.69 -23.58
C PRO A 79 -17.01 -0.99 -22.19
N ALA A 80 -17.21 -2.28 -21.90
CA ALA A 80 -17.62 -2.72 -20.56
C ALA A 80 -16.54 -2.35 -19.53
N LYS A 81 -16.95 -1.87 -18.35
CA LYS A 81 -16.03 -1.33 -17.34
C LYS A 81 -16.48 -1.62 -15.91
N TRP A 82 -15.57 -1.49 -14.97
CA TRP A 82 -15.89 -1.47 -13.56
C TRP A 82 -16.52 -0.12 -13.17
N SER A 83 -17.51 -0.16 -12.30
CA SER A 83 -18.23 1.01 -11.79
C SER A 83 -18.47 0.86 -10.29
N ASP A 84 -18.63 1.97 -9.57
CA ASP A 84 -19.05 1.98 -8.17
C ASP A 84 -20.46 2.59 -8.07
N ALA A 85 -21.41 1.78 -7.64
CA ALA A 85 -22.83 2.15 -7.57
C ALA A 85 -23.08 3.32 -6.60
N VAL A 86 -22.29 3.45 -5.52
CA VAL A 86 -22.41 4.55 -4.56
C VAL A 86 -21.99 5.87 -5.22
N THR A 87 -20.85 5.86 -5.92
CA THR A 87 -20.36 7.04 -6.63
C THR A 87 -21.29 7.47 -7.77
N GLU A 88 -21.81 6.50 -8.55
CA GLU A 88 -22.76 6.80 -9.64
C GLU A 88 -24.04 7.44 -9.11
N HIS A 89 -24.64 6.86 -8.08
CA HIS A 89 -25.85 7.42 -7.46
C HIS A 89 -25.62 8.83 -6.90
N THR A 90 -24.46 9.05 -6.24
CA THR A 90 -24.09 10.37 -5.72
C THR A 90 -23.95 11.39 -6.85
N ASN A 91 -23.33 11.02 -7.96
CA ASN A 91 -23.16 11.89 -9.12
C ASN A 91 -24.53 12.23 -9.79
N GLU A 92 -25.41 11.24 -9.92
CA GLU A 92 -26.77 11.45 -10.43
C GLU A 92 -27.54 12.46 -9.57
N VAL A 93 -27.52 12.29 -8.24
CA VAL A 93 -28.17 13.21 -7.30
C VAL A 93 -27.58 14.62 -7.40
N LEU A 94 -26.24 14.74 -7.51
CA LEU A 94 -25.56 16.03 -7.67
C LEU A 94 -25.92 16.68 -9.01
N ASP A 95 -25.98 15.92 -10.10
CA ASP A 95 -26.38 16.42 -11.43
C ASP A 95 -27.84 16.88 -11.46
N GLU A 96 -28.75 16.13 -10.84
CA GLU A 96 -30.13 16.54 -10.66
C GLU A 96 -30.25 17.83 -9.83
N TRP A 97 -29.43 17.91 -8.75
CA TRP A 97 -29.39 19.09 -7.90
C TRP A 97 -28.84 20.33 -8.65
N HIS A 98 -27.75 20.15 -9.43
CA HIS A 98 -27.23 21.23 -10.28
C HIS A 98 -28.21 21.67 -11.36
N LYS A 99 -28.93 20.74 -11.99
CA LYS A 99 -29.99 21.07 -12.93
C LYS A 99 -31.10 21.86 -12.25
N SER A 100 -31.47 21.50 -11.02
CA SER A 100 -32.49 22.20 -10.23
C SER A 100 -32.03 23.58 -9.79
N LEU A 101 -30.73 23.78 -9.42
CA LEU A 101 -30.20 25.09 -9.07
C LEU A 101 -30.11 26.07 -10.23
N ASN A 102 -29.95 25.56 -11.46
CA ASN A 102 -29.96 26.39 -12.68
C ASN A 102 -31.37 26.79 -13.10
N ASN A 103 -32.41 26.27 -12.47
CA ASN A 103 -33.80 26.64 -12.71
C ASN A 103 -34.19 27.73 -11.68
N THR A 104 -34.35 28.98 -12.15
CA THR A 104 -34.64 30.15 -11.32
C THR A 104 -35.91 30.02 -10.47
N ASP A 105 -36.86 29.19 -10.91
CA ASP A 105 -38.10 28.94 -10.15
C ASP A 105 -37.90 28.04 -8.94
N VAL A 106 -36.95 27.12 -8.98
CA VAL A 106 -36.61 26.24 -7.84
C VAL A 106 -35.83 27.00 -6.78
N LEU A 107 -34.91 27.88 -7.18
CA LEU A 107 -34.20 28.76 -6.27
C LEU A 107 -35.13 29.73 -5.52
N SER A 108 -36.14 30.25 -6.19
CA SER A 108 -37.15 31.11 -5.57
C SER A 108 -38.05 30.32 -4.60
N SER A 109 -38.38 29.09 -4.92
CA SER A 109 -39.17 28.18 -4.07
C SER A 109 -38.40 27.71 -2.83
N ILE A 110 -37.13 27.40 -2.98
CA ILE A 110 -36.21 27.03 -1.84
C ILE A 110 -35.98 28.24 -0.92
N LYS A 111 -35.77 29.44 -1.47
CA LYS A 111 -35.70 30.69 -0.69
C LYS A 111 -36.99 31.02 0.04
N ALA A 112 -38.13 30.71 -0.54
CA ALA A 112 -39.45 30.90 0.09
C ALA A 112 -39.72 29.86 1.21
N LEU A 113 -39.25 28.61 1.05
CA LEU A 113 -39.40 27.51 2.03
C LEU A 113 -38.47 27.69 3.27
N ILE A 114 -37.28 28.27 3.07
CA ILE A 114 -36.30 28.46 4.15
C ILE A 114 -36.54 29.78 4.89
N GLY A 115 -37.49 30.59 4.44
CA GLY A 115 -37.83 31.89 5.07
C GLY A 115 -36.61 32.78 5.25
N ARG A 116 -36.47 33.74 4.34
CA ARG A 116 -35.58 34.91 4.30
C ARG A 116 -34.33 34.97 5.18
N ASN A 117 -33.68 33.86 5.48
CA ASN A 117 -32.41 33.81 6.21
C ASN A 117 -31.33 33.24 5.27
N ASP A 118 -30.68 34.16 4.53
CA ASP A 118 -29.55 33.84 3.63
C ASP A 118 -28.41 33.07 4.33
N ASP A 119 -28.29 33.27 5.66
CA ASP A 119 -27.28 32.58 6.50
C ASP A 119 -27.52 31.07 6.64
N LYS A 120 -28.80 30.61 6.60
CA LYS A 120 -29.11 29.15 6.71
C LYS A 120 -28.82 28.39 5.41
N LEU A 121 -29.03 29.02 4.29
CA LEU A 121 -28.70 28.43 2.98
C LEU A 121 -27.18 28.34 2.80
N ASN A 122 -26.46 29.40 3.18
CA ASN A 122 -25.01 29.39 3.18
C ASN A 122 -24.44 28.38 4.17
N PHE A 123 -25.11 28.13 5.30
CA PHE A 123 -24.71 27.12 6.28
C PHE A 123 -24.94 25.69 5.75
N ALA A 124 -26.06 25.42 5.11
CA ALA A 124 -26.32 24.09 4.50
C ALA A 124 -25.36 23.81 3.35
N ILE A 125 -25.07 24.78 2.48
CA ILE A 125 -24.11 24.63 1.38
C ILE A 125 -22.67 24.46 1.93
N ARG A 126 -22.32 25.15 3.03
CA ARG A 126 -21.03 24.98 3.70
C ARG A 126 -20.88 23.59 4.31
N ILE A 127 -21.90 23.06 4.97
CA ILE A 127 -21.87 21.72 5.56
C ILE A 127 -21.68 20.66 4.46
N ASP A 128 -22.39 20.78 3.35
CA ASP A 128 -22.24 19.85 2.25
C ASP A 128 -20.89 19.97 1.54
N GLN A 129 -20.37 21.19 1.38
CA GLN A 129 -19.02 21.41 0.86
C GLN A 129 -17.93 20.90 1.81
N ASP A 130 -18.07 21.10 3.11
CA ASP A 130 -17.12 20.60 4.11
C ASP A 130 -17.17 19.07 4.20
N ASN A 131 -18.33 18.46 4.12
CA ASN A 131 -18.48 17.01 4.05
C ASN A 131 -17.91 16.42 2.75
N ILE A 132 -18.10 17.05 1.62
CA ILE A 132 -17.51 16.68 0.33
C ILE A 132 -15.98 16.84 0.39
N ASN A 133 -15.46 17.90 1.00
CA ASN A 133 -14.03 18.11 1.14
C ASN A 133 -13.38 17.12 2.12
N ILE A 134 -14.03 16.78 3.21
CA ILE A 134 -13.53 15.79 4.18
C ILE A 134 -13.53 14.38 3.56
N SER A 135 -14.56 14.00 2.83
CA SER A 135 -14.59 12.73 2.12
C SER A 135 -13.52 12.66 1.01
N ARG A 136 -13.28 13.77 0.28
CA ARG A 136 -12.22 13.88 -0.74
C ARG A 136 -10.81 13.84 -0.14
N LEU A 137 -10.56 14.46 1.01
CA LEU A 137 -9.26 14.43 1.69
C LEU A 137 -8.92 13.02 2.20
N ARG A 138 -9.91 12.29 2.70
CA ARG A 138 -9.72 10.91 3.17
C ARG A 138 -9.62 9.91 2.03
N SER A 139 -10.36 10.14 0.95
CA SER A 139 -10.21 9.37 -0.28
C SER A 139 -8.79 9.49 -0.86
N LYS A 140 -8.06 10.59 -0.60
CA LYS A 140 -6.70 10.78 -1.11
C LYS A 140 -5.70 9.78 -0.52
N ILE A 141 -5.77 9.47 0.78
CA ILE A 141 -4.89 8.47 1.40
C ILE A 141 -5.20 7.09 0.82
N LEU A 142 -6.47 6.73 0.74
CA LEU A 142 -6.90 5.45 0.19
C LEU A 142 -6.62 5.36 -1.32
N SER A 143 -6.84 6.44 -2.09
CA SER A 143 -6.58 6.48 -3.53
C SER A 143 -5.10 6.34 -3.89
N SER A 144 -4.19 6.62 -2.96
CA SER A 144 -2.76 6.43 -3.13
C SER A 144 -2.27 5.02 -2.74
N PHE A 145 -3.13 4.18 -2.17
CA PHE A 145 -2.75 2.85 -1.70
C PHE A 145 -2.23 1.96 -2.83
N VAL A 146 -1.09 1.33 -2.60
CA VAL A 146 -0.44 0.39 -3.53
C VAL A 146 -0.02 -0.86 -2.77
N ILE A 147 -0.13 -2.01 -3.40
CA ILE A 147 0.42 -3.28 -2.91
C ILE A 147 1.76 -3.48 -3.63
N PHE A 148 2.84 -3.39 -2.89
CA PHE A 148 4.18 -3.65 -3.40
C PHE A 148 4.54 -5.12 -3.24
N SER A 149 4.99 -5.72 -4.32
CA SER A 149 5.54 -7.08 -4.37
C SER A 149 6.78 -7.08 -5.26
N PRO A 150 7.91 -6.50 -4.79
CA PRO A 150 9.08 -6.29 -5.63
C PRO A 150 9.64 -7.61 -6.19
N GLU A 151 10.19 -7.53 -7.39
CA GLU A 151 10.81 -8.62 -8.12
C GLU A 151 12.26 -8.28 -8.43
N GLU A 152 13.18 -9.21 -8.19
CA GLU A 152 14.61 -9.01 -8.42
C GLU A 152 14.89 -8.51 -9.84
N SER A 153 14.24 -9.12 -10.83
CA SER A 153 14.38 -8.76 -12.25
C SER A 153 14.03 -7.30 -12.55
N MET A 154 13.10 -6.72 -11.79
CA MET A 154 12.67 -5.33 -11.91
C MET A 154 13.55 -4.38 -11.10
N LEU A 155 13.95 -4.80 -9.90
CA LEU A 155 14.87 -4.06 -9.05
C LEU A 155 16.26 -3.85 -9.68
N ARG A 156 16.70 -4.74 -10.60
CA ARG A 156 17.98 -4.61 -11.32
C ARG A 156 17.94 -3.69 -12.52
N LYS A 157 16.74 -3.30 -12.98
CA LYS A 157 16.59 -2.47 -14.18
C LYS A 157 16.74 -0.99 -13.84
N PHE A 158 17.62 -0.31 -14.58
CA PHE A 158 17.82 1.12 -14.45
C PHE A 158 16.85 1.94 -15.30
N ASP A 159 16.53 1.45 -16.50
CA ASP A 159 15.91 2.23 -17.57
C ASP A 159 14.39 2.23 -17.57
N LYS A 160 13.75 1.47 -16.67
CA LYS A 160 12.30 1.34 -16.71
C LYS A 160 11.62 2.42 -15.87
N GLU A 161 10.86 3.26 -16.54
CA GLU A 161 9.93 4.15 -15.84
C GLU A 161 8.83 3.33 -15.17
N SER A 162 8.50 3.71 -13.95
CA SER A 162 7.40 3.11 -13.22
C SER A 162 6.06 3.64 -13.74
N GLY A 163 5.05 2.77 -13.81
CA GLY A 163 3.66 3.18 -14.05
C GLY A 163 3.06 3.97 -12.89
N VAL A 164 3.72 3.96 -11.72
CA VAL A 164 3.35 4.71 -10.51
C VAL A 164 4.61 5.41 -9.99
N TYR A 165 4.58 6.73 -9.93
CA TYR A 165 5.68 7.52 -9.39
C TYR A 165 5.69 7.46 -7.85
N PRO A 166 6.85 7.38 -7.17
CA PRO A 166 8.21 7.25 -7.74
C PRO A 166 8.64 5.80 -7.99
N LEU A 167 7.94 4.83 -7.41
CA LEU A 167 8.27 3.41 -7.43
C LEU A 167 7.06 2.60 -7.92
N GLY A 168 7.29 1.68 -8.84
CA GLY A 168 6.28 0.73 -9.26
C GLY A 168 6.11 -0.44 -8.30
N LYS A 169 4.98 -1.12 -8.40
CA LYS A 169 4.59 -2.23 -7.53
C LYS A 169 5.60 -3.37 -7.48
N ASN A 170 6.33 -3.60 -8.58
CA ASN A 170 7.32 -4.67 -8.70
C ASN A 170 8.76 -4.20 -8.46
N GLY A 171 8.95 -2.92 -8.11
CA GLY A 171 10.28 -2.34 -7.84
C GLY A 171 10.89 -1.58 -9.02
N ASP A 172 10.16 -1.46 -10.12
CA ASP A 172 10.58 -0.62 -11.24
C ASP A 172 10.66 0.85 -10.82
N GLY A 173 11.60 1.58 -11.42
CA GLY A 173 11.88 2.98 -11.10
C GLY A 173 12.86 3.20 -9.94
N LEU A 174 13.33 2.14 -9.23
CA LEU A 174 14.18 2.24 -8.05
C LEU A 174 15.44 3.10 -8.29
N PHE A 175 16.25 2.75 -9.28
CA PHE A 175 17.51 3.45 -9.53
C PHE A 175 17.34 4.83 -10.16
N LYS A 176 16.30 5.01 -10.98
CA LYS A 176 15.95 6.33 -11.49
C LYS A 176 15.62 7.28 -10.36
N TYR A 177 14.75 6.84 -9.44
CA TYR A 177 14.37 7.66 -8.30
C TYR A 177 15.54 7.97 -7.37
N LEU A 178 16.40 6.98 -7.09
CA LEU A 178 17.59 7.19 -6.28
C LEU A 178 18.55 8.21 -6.91
N LYS A 179 18.68 8.19 -8.24
CA LYS A 179 19.46 9.20 -8.97
C LYS A 179 18.82 10.59 -8.87
N ASP A 180 17.50 10.69 -9.02
CA ASP A 180 16.80 11.98 -8.89
C ASP A 180 16.98 12.55 -7.48
N LEU A 181 16.95 11.70 -6.43
CA LEU A 181 17.27 12.10 -5.07
C LEU A 181 18.71 12.60 -4.91
N SER A 182 19.69 11.92 -5.54
CA SER A 182 21.12 12.29 -5.42
C SER A 182 21.47 13.62 -6.07
N GLN A 183 20.73 14.03 -7.09
CA GLN A 183 20.93 15.28 -7.80
C GLN A 183 20.35 16.50 -7.09
N ASN A 184 19.58 16.29 -6.03
CA ASN A 184 18.89 17.37 -5.32
C ASN A 184 19.43 17.50 -3.89
N THR A 185 20.15 18.57 -3.63
CA THR A 185 20.75 18.86 -2.31
C THR A 185 19.75 18.86 -1.16
N LYS A 186 18.47 19.11 -1.43
CA LYS A 186 17.39 19.02 -0.45
C LYS A 186 17.24 17.62 0.16
N TYR A 187 17.62 16.59 -0.58
CA TYR A 187 17.43 15.19 -0.18
C TYR A 187 18.71 14.53 0.35
N GLN A 188 19.76 15.31 0.64
CA GLN A 188 21.02 14.76 1.15
C GLN A 188 20.84 14.03 2.49
N GLU A 189 20.06 14.57 3.41
CA GLU A 189 19.75 13.91 4.68
C GLU A 189 18.98 12.60 4.47
N LEU A 190 18.09 12.57 3.47
CA LEU A 190 17.34 11.38 3.11
C LEU A 190 18.26 10.28 2.54
N LEU A 191 19.22 10.64 1.72
CA LEU A 191 20.23 9.72 1.18
C LEU A 191 21.09 9.13 2.29
N ASN A 192 21.52 9.94 3.26
CA ASN A 192 22.26 9.48 4.41
C ASN A 192 21.43 8.47 5.23
N GLU A 193 20.16 8.76 5.47
CA GLU A 193 19.24 7.85 6.16
C GLU A 193 19.09 6.52 5.41
N ILE A 194 19.02 6.56 4.06
CA ILE A 194 18.98 5.35 3.23
C ILE A 194 20.25 4.54 3.45
N ILE A 195 21.42 5.16 3.34
CA ILE A 195 22.72 4.51 3.50
C ILE A 195 22.85 3.93 4.91
N ASP A 196 22.47 4.66 5.96
CA ASP A 196 22.53 4.20 7.35
C ASP A 196 21.72 2.92 7.57
N ASN A 197 20.56 2.79 6.92
CA ASN A 197 19.75 1.58 7.01
C ASN A 197 20.32 0.39 6.21
N LEU A 198 21.16 0.63 5.20
CA LEU A 198 21.82 -0.44 4.45
C LEU A 198 22.92 -1.15 5.27
N TYR A 199 23.45 -0.54 6.33
CA TYR A 199 24.35 -1.20 7.29
C TYR A 199 23.70 -2.36 8.07
N LEU A 200 22.41 -2.60 7.89
CA LEU A 200 21.77 -3.86 8.32
C LEU A 200 22.38 -5.09 7.60
N LEU A 201 22.97 -4.88 6.43
CA LEU A 201 23.73 -5.88 5.69
C LEU A 201 25.18 -5.85 6.17
N ASP A 202 25.63 -6.92 6.82
CA ASP A 202 26.93 -6.96 7.48
C ASP A 202 28.12 -6.75 6.53
N TRP A 203 27.95 -7.01 5.23
CA TRP A 203 28.97 -6.82 4.19
C TRP A 203 29.00 -5.40 3.60
N PHE A 204 27.92 -4.65 3.70
CA PHE A 204 27.82 -3.32 3.07
C PHE A 204 28.75 -2.31 3.76
N ASP A 205 29.50 -1.56 2.97
CA ASP A 205 30.42 -0.52 3.42
C ASP A 205 30.01 0.86 2.92
N ASP A 206 29.76 1.01 1.60
CA ASP A 206 29.41 2.31 1.01
C ASP A 206 28.64 2.14 -0.30
N MET A 207 27.99 3.21 -0.73
CA MET A 207 27.28 3.31 -1.99
C MET A 207 27.56 4.66 -2.63
N SER A 208 27.99 4.66 -3.89
CA SER A 208 28.17 5.87 -4.70
C SER A 208 27.26 5.88 -5.91
N ILE A 209 26.61 7.02 -6.13
CA ILE A 209 25.76 7.28 -7.28
C ILE A 209 26.54 8.22 -8.20
N PRO A 210 27.01 7.78 -9.38
CA PRO A 210 27.82 8.60 -10.26
C PRO A 210 27.05 9.82 -10.79
N GLU A 211 27.66 11.00 -10.68
CA GLU A 211 27.08 12.27 -11.15
C GLU A 211 27.15 12.43 -12.68
N ASN A 212 28.13 11.80 -13.33
CA ASN A 212 28.45 12.05 -14.75
C ASN A 212 27.44 11.42 -15.70
N GLN A 213 26.67 12.27 -16.37
CA GLN A 213 25.65 11.94 -17.36
C GLN A 213 26.19 11.62 -18.77
N LEU A 214 27.48 11.74 -19.00
CA LEU A 214 28.07 11.58 -20.34
C LEU A 214 28.42 10.14 -20.73
N SER A 215 28.47 9.25 -19.78
CA SER A 215 28.51 7.81 -20.04
C SER A 215 27.09 7.24 -19.87
N ASN A 216 26.65 6.44 -20.82
CA ASN A 216 25.45 5.59 -20.70
C ASN A 216 25.57 4.55 -19.54
N ASP A 217 26.48 4.76 -18.64
CA ASP A 217 26.77 3.90 -17.49
C ASP A 217 25.88 4.32 -16.31
N TYR A 218 24.64 3.92 -16.39
CA TYR A 218 23.67 4.06 -15.32
C TYR A 218 23.92 2.96 -14.28
N SER A 219 24.98 3.06 -13.50
CA SER A 219 25.31 2.08 -12.48
C SER A 219 25.49 2.73 -11.11
N ILE A 220 24.93 2.11 -10.09
CA ILE A 220 25.26 2.41 -8.70
C ILE A 220 26.47 1.57 -8.35
N LYS A 221 27.45 2.19 -7.74
CA LYS A 221 28.67 1.56 -7.28
C LYS A 221 28.51 1.22 -5.81
N LEU A 222 28.79 -0.02 -5.44
CA LEU A 222 28.67 -0.55 -4.11
C LEU A 222 30.03 -1.02 -3.60
N LYS A 223 30.36 -0.68 -2.38
CA LYS A 223 31.55 -1.15 -1.69
C LYS A 223 31.18 -2.24 -0.70
N ASP A 224 31.86 -3.37 -0.83
CA ASP A 224 31.76 -4.49 0.09
C ASP A 224 33.02 -4.53 0.95
N ARG A 225 32.88 -4.51 2.28
CA ARG A 225 34.00 -4.46 3.22
C ARG A 225 34.91 -5.69 3.22
N PHE A 226 34.49 -6.78 2.60
CA PHE A 226 35.22 -8.04 2.55
C PHE A 226 35.88 -8.31 1.20
N ILE A 227 35.61 -7.47 0.19
CA ILE A 227 36.27 -7.57 -1.10
C ILE A 227 37.65 -6.88 -1.04
N GLU A 228 38.64 -7.49 -1.69
CA GLU A 228 40.00 -6.95 -1.75
C GLU A 228 40.03 -5.53 -2.36
N ASP A 229 40.90 -4.66 -1.85
CA ASP A 229 41.04 -3.25 -2.28
C ASP A 229 41.33 -3.08 -3.78
N THR A 230 41.70 -4.15 -4.48
CA THR A 230 41.87 -4.16 -5.94
C THR A 230 40.56 -3.99 -6.70
N ILE A 231 39.42 -4.32 -6.09
CA ILE A 231 38.07 -4.12 -6.61
C ILE A 231 37.40 -3.05 -5.74
N GLU A 232 37.54 -1.81 -6.18
CA GLU A 232 37.05 -0.67 -5.39
C GLU A 232 35.51 -0.67 -5.24
N TYR A 233 34.79 -1.04 -6.31
CA TYR A 233 33.31 -1.07 -6.31
C TYR A 233 32.80 -2.22 -7.17
N ILE A 234 31.63 -2.72 -6.78
CA ILE A 234 30.79 -3.63 -7.58
C ILE A 234 29.56 -2.89 -8.15
N ASP A 235 29.13 -3.27 -9.33
CA ASP A 235 27.91 -2.74 -9.96
C ASP A 235 26.66 -3.38 -9.31
N GLN A 236 25.56 -2.64 -9.23
CA GLN A 236 24.27 -3.17 -8.73
C GLN A 236 23.80 -4.43 -9.47
N ARG A 237 24.24 -4.65 -10.71
CA ARG A 237 23.90 -5.87 -11.48
C ARG A 237 24.57 -7.11 -10.89
N SER A 238 25.70 -6.92 -10.23
CA SER A 238 26.50 -7.98 -9.61
C SER A 238 26.24 -8.15 -8.12
N THR A 239 25.46 -7.24 -7.50
CA THR A 239 25.16 -7.32 -6.07
C THR A 239 24.15 -8.41 -5.76
N ASN A 240 24.10 -8.83 -4.51
CA ASN A 240 23.09 -9.79 -4.05
C ASN A 240 21.68 -9.18 -4.03
N GLU A 241 20.68 -10.04 -4.16
CA GLU A 241 19.28 -9.63 -4.21
C GLU A 241 18.80 -9.00 -2.90
N GLY A 242 19.30 -9.45 -1.74
CA GLY A 242 18.93 -8.91 -0.44
C GLY A 242 19.22 -7.42 -0.31
N PHE A 243 20.32 -6.94 -0.92
CA PHE A 243 20.61 -5.51 -0.99
C PHE A 243 19.52 -4.74 -1.76
N LEU A 244 19.13 -5.24 -2.92
CA LEU A 244 18.13 -4.58 -3.78
C LEU A 244 16.78 -4.47 -3.08
N PHE A 245 16.34 -5.54 -2.42
CA PHE A 245 15.09 -5.55 -1.66
C PHE A 245 15.16 -4.60 -0.46
N LEU A 246 16.25 -4.63 0.31
CA LEU A 246 16.41 -3.73 1.45
C LEU A 246 16.43 -2.26 1.00
N LEU A 247 17.21 -1.92 -0.03
CA LEU A 247 17.26 -0.59 -0.60
C LEU A 247 15.86 -0.10 -1.02
N PHE A 248 15.10 -0.95 -1.74
CA PHE A 248 13.75 -0.64 -2.15
C PHE A 248 12.84 -0.37 -0.94
N TYR A 249 12.87 -1.25 0.07
CA TYR A 249 12.03 -1.06 1.26
C TYR A 249 12.41 0.20 2.03
N VAL A 250 13.69 0.44 2.26
CA VAL A 250 14.12 1.66 2.95
C VAL A 250 13.63 2.91 2.22
N ILE A 251 13.83 3.00 0.90
CA ILE A 251 13.34 4.14 0.11
C ILE A 251 11.82 4.27 0.22
N LEU A 252 11.08 3.16 0.15
CA LEU A 252 9.62 3.16 0.25
C LEU A 252 9.12 3.79 1.56
N PHE A 253 9.85 3.56 2.67
CA PHE A 253 9.48 4.10 3.98
C PHE A 253 9.94 5.54 4.20
N VAL A 254 11.16 5.91 3.76
CA VAL A 254 11.73 7.23 4.08
C VAL A 254 11.29 8.33 3.10
N SER A 255 10.94 7.97 1.87
CA SER A 255 10.62 8.95 0.84
C SER A 255 9.30 9.68 1.10
N PRO A 256 9.26 11.02 0.96
CA PRO A 256 8.01 11.78 1.02
C PRO A 256 7.12 11.58 -0.22
N ASP A 257 7.69 11.13 -1.34
CA ASP A 257 6.99 10.94 -2.61
C ASP A 257 6.27 9.59 -2.72
N THR A 258 6.59 8.64 -1.83
CA THR A 258 5.90 7.34 -1.75
C THR A 258 4.60 7.47 -0.96
N PRO A 259 3.60 6.59 -1.20
CA PRO A 259 2.35 6.62 -0.46
C PRO A 259 2.56 6.60 1.07
N SER A 260 1.72 7.34 1.80
CA SER A 260 1.71 7.27 3.27
C SER A 260 0.98 6.02 3.80
N PHE A 261 0.15 5.38 2.97
CA PHE A 261 -0.52 4.12 3.27
C PHE A 261 -0.32 3.14 2.11
N PHE A 262 0.28 1.97 2.40
CA PHE A 262 0.58 0.96 1.39
C PHE A 262 0.68 -0.45 2.02
N ALA A 263 0.82 -1.46 1.16
CA ALA A 263 1.10 -2.81 1.60
C ALA A 263 2.39 -3.35 0.96
N ILE A 264 3.04 -4.29 1.67
CA ILE A 264 4.13 -5.11 1.14
C ILE A 264 3.69 -6.57 1.24
N ASP A 265 3.61 -7.24 0.10
CA ASP A 265 3.24 -8.65 0.05
C ASP A 265 4.52 -9.53 0.03
N ASN A 266 4.61 -10.45 1.02
CA ASN A 266 5.75 -11.36 1.22
C ASN A 266 7.10 -10.64 1.40
N ILE A 267 7.23 -9.87 2.48
CA ILE A 267 8.42 -9.05 2.78
C ILE A 267 9.71 -9.88 2.93
N GLU A 268 9.59 -11.16 3.27
CA GLU A 268 10.72 -12.04 3.57
C GLU A 268 11.53 -12.47 2.35
N LYS A 269 11.13 -12.11 1.13
CA LYS A 269 11.87 -12.47 -0.09
C LYS A 269 13.34 -12.09 0.05
N SER A 270 14.23 -13.07 -0.19
CA SER A 270 15.69 -12.89 -0.25
C SER A 270 16.39 -12.54 1.07
N PHE A 271 15.71 -12.68 2.21
CA PHE A 271 16.31 -12.43 3.53
C PHE A 271 16.42 -13.70 4.36
N ASN A 272 17.56 -13.85 5.04
CA ASN A 272 17.67 -14.88 6.06
C ASN A 272 16.82 -14.55 7.31
N PRO A 273 16.49 -15.54 8.15
CA PRO A 273 15.60 -15.35 9.29
C PRO A 273 16.00 -14.23 10.25
N LYS A 274 17.28 -14.15 10.64
CA LYS A 274 17.78 -13.12 11.56
C LYS A 274 17.68 -11.72 10.95
N LEU A 275 17.96 -11.60 9.65
CA LEU A 275 17.86 -10.34 8.94
C LEU A 275 16.40 -9.89 8.83
N CYS A 276 15.45 -10.81 8.62
CA CYS A 276 14.01 -10.48 8.64
C CYS A 276 13.61 -9.79 9.94
N THR A 277 14.02 -10.31 11.11
CA THR A 277 13.73 -9.69 12.40
C THR A 277 14.28 -8.26 12.50
N ARG A 278 15.54 -8.07 12.08
CA ARG A 278 16.21 -6.75 12.11
C ARG A 278 15.54 -5.76 11.15
N ILE A 279 15.20 -6.20 9.95
CA ILE A 279 14.51 -5.38 8.95
C ILE A 279 13.16 -4.92 9.47
N ILE A 280 12.33 -5.81 10.01
CA ILE A 280 11.02 -5.43 10.56
C ILE A 280 11.17 -4.36 11.64
N ARG A 281 12.13 -4.51 12.56
CA ARG A 281 12.39 -3.47 13.60
C ARG A 281 12.79 -2.14 13.00
N SER A 282 13.70 -2.13 12.02
CA SER A 282 14.10 -0.90 11.34
C SER A 282 12.93 -0.25 10.59
N LEU A 283 12.19 -1.02 9.79
CA LEU A 283 11.04 -0.51 9.04
C LEU A 283 9.93 0.01 9.96
N THR A 284 9.70 -0.61 11.12
CA THR A 284 8.76 -0.11 12.12
C THR A 284 9.18 1.26 12.67
N ALA A 285 10.47 1.42 12.98
CA ALA A 285 11.02 2.72 13.41
C ALA A 285 10.89 3.79 12.32
N LEU A 286 11.21 3.43 11.06
CA LEU A 286 11.06 4.33 9.92
C LEU A 286 9.58 4.69 9.66
N SER A 287 8.66 3.72 9.81
CA SER A 287 7.22 3.95 9.69
C SER A 287 6.74 5.07 10.62
N LYS A 288 7.15 5.02 11.89
CA LYS A 288 6.86 6.07 12.88
C LYS A 288 7.51 7.40 12.52
N LYS A 289 8.81 7.38 12.21
CA LYS A 289 9.58 8.59 11.90
C LYS A 289 9.02 9.35 10.69
N TYR A 290 8.57 8.63 9.65
CA TYR A 290 8.09 9.20 8.40
C TYR A 290 6.57 9.16 8.23
N ASN A 291 5.84 8.84 9.31
CA ASN A 291 4.37 8.80 9.34
C ASN A 291 3.77 7.93 8.21
N LYS A 292 4.30 6.71 8.06
CA LYS A 292 3.82 5.72 7.11
C LYS A 292 2.95 4.68 7.82
N GLN A 293 1.82 4.34 7.24
CA GLN A 293 0.97 3.21 7.67
C GLN A 293 1.16 2.06 6.69
N VAL A 294 1.52 0.88 7.19
CA VAL A 294 1.92 -0.22 6.32
C VAL A 294 1.28 -1.53 6.74
N ILE A 295 0.74 -2.26 5.76
CA ILE A 295 0.30 -3.65 5.94
C ILE A 295 1.34 -4.56 5.33
N ILE A 296 1.98 -5.38 6.15
CA ILE A 296 3.01 -6.32 5.70
C ILE A 296 2.45 -7.74 5.79
N THR A 297 2.55 -8.53 4.72
CA THR A 297 2.31 -9.97 4.78
C THR A 297 3.63 -10.73 4.83
N THR A 298 3.63 -11.86 5.52
CA THR A 298 4.80 -12.72 5.61
C THR A 298 4.41 -14.17 5.87
N HIS A 299 5.24 -15.10 5.40
CA HIS A 299 5.25 -16.51 5.75
C HIS A 299 6.46 -16.88 6.62
N ASN A 300 7.35 -15.93 6.91
CA ASN A 300 8.53 -16.16 7.74
C ASN A 300 8.20 -15.87 9.22
N PRO A 301 8.24 -16.88 10.10
CA PRO A 301 7.96 -16.69 11.52
C PRO A 301 8.87 -15.64 12.19
N TYR A 302 10.13 -15.60 11.79
CA TYR A 302 11.10 -14.70 12.39
C TYR A 302 10.85 -13.21 12.11
N ALA A 303 10.05 -12.87 11.09
CA ALA A 303 9.58 -11.51 10.87
C ALA A 303 8.74 -11.01 12.05
N LEU A 304 8.03 -11.90 12.73
CA LEU A 304 7.19 -11.56 13.89
C LEU A 304 7.99 -11.13 15.11
N ASP A 305 9.22 -11.64 15.28
CA ASP A 305 10.10 -11.28 16.39
C ASP A 305 10.67 -9.85 16.26
N GLY A 306 10.42 -9.23 15.12
CA GLY A 306 10.68 -7.81 14.89
C GLY A 306 9.60 -6.87 15.40
N LEU A 307 8.40 -7.40 15.76
CA LEU A 307 7.27 -6.60 16.23
C LEU A 307 7.30 -6.43 17.76
N ASP A 308 6.88 -5.27 18.21
CA ASP A 308 6.57 -4.99 19.62
C ASP A 308 5.05 -4.77 19.76
N LEU A 309 4.33 -5.80 20.20
CA LEU A 309 2.87 -5.73 20.39
C LEU A 309 2.45 -4.92 21.64
N SER A 310 3.40 -4.49 22.48
CA SER A 310 3.10 -3.55 23.58
C SER A 310 2.92 -2.12 23.06
N ASP A 311 3.37 -1.85 21.84
CA ASP A 311 3.19 -0.61 21.13
C ASP A 311 1.87 -0.63 20.36
N ASP A 312 0.92 0.23 20.73
CA ASP A 312 -0.42 0.29 20.13
C ASP A 312 -0.42 0.62 18.63
N GLU A 313 0.69 1.10 18.08
CA GLU A 313 0.83 1.33 16.63
C GLU A 313 1.25 0.08 15.86
N GLN A 314 1.67 -0.99 16.56
CA GLN A 314 2.05 -2.26 15.96
C GLN A 314 0.99 -3.33 16.21
N ARG A 315 0.53 -3.99 15.16
CA ARG A 315 -0.53 -4.99 15.24
C ARG A 315 -0.19 -6.24 14.47
N LEU A 316 -0.49 -7.38 15.04
CA LEU A 316 -0.40 -8.68 14.38
C LEU A 316 -1.81 -9.19 14.05
N PHE A 317 -2.04 -9.48 12.77
CA PHE A 317 -3.27 -10.08 12.29
C PHE A 317 -3.01 -11.48 11.73
N VAL A 318 -3.92 -12.39 12.03
CA VAL A 318 -3.91 -13.77 11.52
C VAL A 318 -5.10 -13.97 10.60
N ALA A 319 -4.82 -14.30 9.35
CA ALA A 319 -5.82 -14.65 8.36
C ALA A 319 -6.03 -16.16 8.31
N ARG A 320 -7.27 -16.61 8.36
CA ARG A 320 -7.66 -18.03 8.26
C ARG A 320 -8.94 -18.17 7.44
N ARG A 321 -9.21 -19.37 6.96
CA ARG A 321 -10.53 -19.72 6.44
C ARG A 321 -11.39 -20.30 7.54
N ASN A 322 -12.66 -19.90 7.60
CA ASN A 322 -13.64 -20.56 8.44
C ASN A 322 -14.16 -21.86 7.75
N MET A 323 -15.07 -22.59 8.43
CA MET A 323 -15.64 -23.84 7.91
C MET A 323 -16.39 -23.68 6.59
N ASP A 324 -16.93 -22.48 6.32
CA ASP A 324 -17.64 -22.15 5.09
C ASP A 324 -16.71 -21.67 3.98
N GLY A 325 -15.38 -21.61 4.24
CA GLY A 325 -14.35 -21.18 3.28
C GLY A 325 -14.10 -19.67 3.24
N TYR A 326 -14.85 -18.85 3.99
CA TYR A 326 -14.64 -17.39 4.04
C TYR A 326 -13.36 -17.02 4.78
N THR A 327 -12.68 -15.99 4.29
CA THR A 327 -11.53 -15.40 4.99
C THR A 327 -11.99 -14.69 6.26
N GLN A 328 -11.40 -15.06 7.38
CA GLN A 328 -11.56 -14.42 8.68
C GLN A 328 -10.22 -13.89 9.15
N ILE A 329 -10.24 -12.72 9.81
CA ILE A 329 -9.03 -12.05 10.29
C ILE A 329 -9.18 -11.78 11.76
N ASP A 330 -8.25 -12.30 12.56
CA ASP A 330 -8.20 -12.12 13.99
C ASP A 330 -7.00 -11.25 14.36
N SER A 331 -7.19 -10.32 15.28
CA SER A 331 -6.11 -9.51 15.85
C SER A 331 -5.52 -10.21 17.07
N ILE A 332 -4.21 -10.40 17.06
CA ILE A 332 -3.48 -10.94 18.22
C ILE A 332 -3.15 -9.80 19.17
N LYS A 333 -3.64 -9.92 20.39
CA LYS A 333 -3.41 -8.93 21.44
C LYS A 333 -2.05 -9.14 22.11
N TYR A 334 -1.51 -8.05 22.64
CA TYR A 334 -0.36 -8.12 23.55
C TYR A 334 -0.70 -8.96 24.77
N ASP A 335 0.20 -9.87 25.11
CA ASP A 335 0.15 -10.68 26.33
C ASP A 335 1.42 -10.41 27.13
N LYS A 336 1.25 -9.75 28.28
CA LYS A 336 2.36 -9.38 29.18
C LYS A 336 3.04 -10.58 29.85
N ASP A 337 2.31 -11.69 29.96
CA ASP A 337 2.80 -12.91 30.62
C ASP A 337 3.48 -13.87 29.64
N ARG A 338 3.52 -13.51 28.36
CA ARG A 338 4.15 -14.31 27.31
C ARG A 338 5.66 -14.33 27.47
N THR A 339 6.22 -15.51 27.64
CA THR A 339 7.66 -15.75 27.76
C THR A 339 8.31 -16.21 26.44
N MET A 340 7.49 -16.68 25.49
CA MET A 340 7.96 -17.18 24.18
C MET A 340 8.02 -16.08 23.14
N LEU A 341 8.91 -16.24 22.16
CA LEU A 341 8.95 -15.39 20.98
C LEU A 341 7.67 -15.56 20.13
N LEU A 342 7.28 -14.52 19.40
CA LEU A 342 6.10 -14.58 18.52
C LEU A 342 6.25 -15.65 17.43
N SER A 343 7.46 -15.82 16.92
CA SER A 343 7.80 -16.90 15.97
C SER A 343 7.51 -18.29 16.54
N GLU A 344 7.90 -18.54 17.78
CA GLU A 344 7.66 -19.82 18.46
C GLU A 344 6.17 -20.07 18.72
N VAL A 345 5.46 -19.03 19.17
CA VAL A 345 4.01 -19.08 19.42
C VAL A 345 3.27 -19.45 18.12
N TRP A 346 3.66 -18.85 17.01
CA TRP A 346 3.05 -19.16 15.71
C TRP A 346 3.41 -20.57 15.24
N MET A 347 4.70 -20.95 15.25
CA MET A 347 5.14 -22.28 14.82
C MET A 347 4.52 -23.42 15.65
N LYS A 348 4.13 -23.17 16.91
CA LYS A 348 3.39 -24.11 17.75
C LYS A 348 1.87 -24.09 17.50
N GLY A 349 1.37 -23.31 16.55
CA GLY A 349 -0.05 -23.21 16.23
C GLY A 349 -0.91 -22.46 17.26
N MET A 350 -0.29 -21.85 18.28
CA MET A 350 -1.03 -21.25 19.42
C MET A 350 -1.86 -20.00 19.03
N ILE A 351 -1.52 -19.34 17.94
CA ILE A 351 -2.26 -18.16 17.43
C ILE A 351 -2.98 -18.45 16.10
N GLY A 352 -2.97 -19.70 15.64
CA GLY A 352 -3.62 -20.11 14.39
C GLY A 352 -2.86 -19.66 13.13
N GLY A 353 -3.51 -19.79 11.96
CA GLY A 353 -2.95 -19.37 10.68
C GLY A 353 -1.93 -20.32 10.08
N LEU A 354 -1.71 -21.49 10.69
CA LEU A 354 -1.01 -22.61 10.07
C LEU A 354 -2.01 -23.48 9.29
N PRO A 355 -1.56 -24.26 8.29
CA PRO A 355 -2.40 -25.28 7.67
C PRO A 355 -2.85 -26.33 8.71
N ASP A 356 -4.09 -26.83 8.58
CA ASP A 356 -4.71 -27.76 9.55
C ASP A 356 -4.01 -29.14 9.61
N ASN A 357 -3.07 -29.41 8.71
CA ASN A 357 -2.33 -30.69 8.62
C ASN A 357 -0.87 -30.62 9.12
N PHE A 358 -0.55 -29.67 9.98
CA PHE A 358 0.74 -29.56 10.66
C PHE A 358 0.63 -29.88 12.13
#